data_ae693d81c36242cb6aa7c5fc65885b07
#
_entry.id   ae693d81c36242cb6aa7c5fc65885b07
#
_cell.length_a   1.000
_cell.length_b   1.000
_cell.length_c   1.000
_cell.angle_alpha   90.00
_cell.angle_beta   90.00
_cell.angle_gamma   90.00
#
_symmetry.space_group_name_H-M   'P 1'
#
loop_
_entity.id
_entity.type
_entity.pdbx_description
1 polymer ?
#
loop_
_entity_poly.entity_id
_entity_poly.type
_entity_poly.pdbx_seq_one_letter_code
_entity_poly.pdbx_strand_id
1 'polypeptide(L)'
;MEQRPTLSRPALVLALVSAIGMAVAGVSFYIALIVFAIWTGTLWLAAPKPPQPDRKDGDGVFTRASVGDLIEHSATPMLLTQGSRVTTANLSARRLLGSHLVDQDARVAFRHPEAIALLSRDAAGSAIIRGLERRRDIWSMNRQPIGDGFAVIELVNRTSEADISRAHTDFVANASHELRTPLASIIGYVETLLESPDSLDGGTSNKFLATIAREARRLQHLVDDLMSLSRVEAEKHDQPEEEIGFASLVERAARDAAGSERLDRLELQCDSPVLIAGDSQQVEQLVRNLVDNALKYGDDDKMVSVTVDTSVKGEATLTVKDRGEGIAAEHLPHLTRRFYRTDPGRSRASGGTGLGLAIVKHIVERHRGRLDIESVRGEGTTVTVRIPSKAVGDDVAKLS
;
A
#
# COMPACT_ATOMS: atom_id res chain seq x y z
N MET A 1 -0.53 -43.13 19.54
CA MET A 1 -1.25 -44.38 19.11
C MET A 1 -0.29 -45.54 19.33
N GLU A 2 -0.54 -46.35 20.36
CA GLU A 2 0.26 -47.55 20.64
C GLU A 2 0.07 -48.55 19.50
N GLN A 3 1.13 -48.84 18.75
CA GLN A 3 1.12 -49.91 17.75
C GLN A 3 1.13 -51.25 18.49
N ARG A 4 0.04 -52.01 18.33
CA ARG A 4 -0.13 -53.37 18.89
C ARG A 4 0.84 -54.33 18.22
N PRO A 5 1.47 -55.27 18.98
CA PRO A 5 2.37 -56.25 18.42
C PRO A 5 1.61 -57.13 17.41
N THR A 6 2.14 -57.30 16.22
CA THR A 6 1.53 -58.14 15.19
C THR A 6 1.99 -59.60 15.41
N LEU A 7 1.08 -60.46 15.81
CA LEU A 7 1.29 -61.93 15.85
C LEU A 7 1.57 -62.47 14.43
N SER A 8 2.58 -63.32 14.27
CA SER A 8 2.89 -63.93 12.99
C SER A 8 1.75 -64.92 12.62
N ARG A 9 1.14 -64.71 11.41
CA ARG A 9 0.07 -65.58 10.91
C ARG A 9 0.36 -67.06 10.93
N PRO A 10 1.60 -67.54 10.58
CA PRO A 10 1.92 -68.97 10.65
C PRO A 10 1.92 -69.54 12.08
N ALA A 11 2.31 -68.74 13.08
CA ALA A 11 2.31 -69.19 14.45
C ALA A 11 0.88 -69.37 15.02
N LEU A 12 -0.05 -68.45 14.65
CA LEU A 12 -1.47 -68.59 14.97
C LEU A 12 -2.12 -69.84 14.33
N VAL A 13 -1.79 -70.08 13.05
CA VAL A 13 -2.25 -71.27 12.33
C VAL A 13 -1.74 -72.55 13.03
N LEU A 14 -0.48 -72.62 13.45
CA LEU A 14 0.08 -73.78 14.12
C LEU A 14 -0.58 -73.99 15.47
N ALA A 15 -0.85 -72.94 16.23
CA ALA A 15 -1.56 -73.03 17.50
C ALA A 15 -3.00 -73.61 17.33
N LEU A 16 -3.70 -73.14 16.28
CA LEU A 16 -5.05 -73.59 15.95
C LEU A 16 -5.07 -75.06 15.51
N VAL A 17 -4.14 -75.45 14.63
CA VAL A 17 -4.01 -76.84 14.19
C VAL A 17 -3.69 -77.80 15.37
N SER A 18 -2.84 -77.36 16.29
CA SER A 18 -2.53 -78.16 17.48
C SER A 18 -3.73 -78.32 18.43
N ALA A 19 -4.54 -77.27 18.59
CA ALA A 19 -5.77 -77.33 19.40
C ALA A 19 -6.81 -78.25 18.80
N ILE A 20 -6.97 -78.18 17.46
CA ILE A 20 -7.89 -79.11 16.71
C ILE A 20 -7.39 -80.57 16.82
N GLY A 21 -6.09 -80.80 16.68
CA GLY A 21 -5.51 -82.16 16.82
C GLY A 21 -5.74 -82.72 18.19
N MET A 22 -5.63 -81.98 19.28
CA MET A 22 -5.95 -82.41 20.64
C MET A 22 -7.46 -82.70 20.79
N ALA A 23 -8.35 -81.97 20.22
CA ALA A 23 -9.81 -82.22 20.26
C ALA A 23 -10.15 -83.50 19.52
N VAL A 24 -9.53 -83.77 18.38
CA VAL A 24 -9.70 -85.01 17.62
C VAL A 24 -9.16 -86.27 18.34
N ALA A 25 -8.07 -86.08 19.13
CA ALA A 25 -7.48 -87.15 19.93
C ALA A 25 -8.28 -87.45 21.20
N GLY A 26 -9.44 -86.84 21.39
CA GLY A 26 -10.36 -87.13 22.54
C GLY A 26 -10.04 -86.40 23.84
N VAL A 27 -9.14 -85.34 23.78
CA VAL A 27 -8.89 -84.48 24.90
C VAL A 27 -10.09 -83.54 25.12
N SER A 28 -10.47 -83.37 26.41
CA SER A 28 -11.54 -82.44 26.77
C SER A 28 -11.41 -81.06 26.09
N PHE A 29 -12.47 -80.59 25.48
CA PHE A 29 -12.51 -79.30 24.78
C PHE A 29 -11.95 -78.11 25.63
N TYR A 30 -12.25 -78.15 26.94
CA TYR A 30 -11.75 -77.16 27.88
C TYR A 30 -10.20 -77.12 28.02
N ILE A 31 -9.57 -78.35 28.01
CA ILE A 31 -8.12 -78.48 28.09
C ILE A 31 -7.46 -77.92 26.80
N ALA A 32 -8.05 -78.31 25.61
CA ALA A 32 -7.56 -77.78 24.33
C ALA A 32 -7.65 -76.25 24.22
N LEU A 33 -8.74 -75.70 24.75
CA LEU A 33 -8.93 -74.25 24.81
C LEU A 33 -7.89 -73.53 25.71
N ILE A 34 -7.61 -74.10 26.90
CA ILE A 34 -6.65 -73.56 27.82
C ILE A 34 -5.22 -73.61 27.21
N VAL A 35 -4.86 -74.71 26.57
CA VAL A 35 -3.54 -74.83 25.91
C VAL A 35 -3.44 -73.84 24.73
N PHE A 36 -4.51 -73.66 23.96
CA PHE A 36 -4.52 -72.65 22.91
C PHE A 36 -4.34 -71.22 23.44
N ALA A 37 -5.01 -70.87 24.55
CA ALA A 37 -4.91 -69.57 25.21
C ALA A 37 -3.49 -69.34 25.78
N ILE A 38 -2.88 -70.38 26.41
CA ILE A 38 -1.50 -70.28 26.92
C ILE A 38 -0.53 -70.07 25.74
N TRP A 39 -0.69 -70.81 24.64
CA TRP A 39 0.18 -70.71 23.44
C TRP A 39 0.08 -69.34 22.77
N THR A 40 -1.12 -68.88 22.58
CA THR A 40 -1.35 -67.55 21.99
C THR A 40 -0.82 -66.45 22.92
N GLY A 41 -0.95 -66.58 24.23
CA GLY A 41 -0.41 -65.69 25.23
C GLY A 41 1.14 -65.65 25.21
N THR A 42 1.76 -66.84 25.15
CA THR A 42 3.23 -66.91 25.06
C THR A 42 3.78 -66.35 23.75
N LEU A 43 3.10 -66.59 22.63
CA LEU A 43 3.46 -66.00 21.35
C LEU A 43 3.29 -64.49 21.35
N TRP A 44 2.29 -63.93 22.06
CA TRP A 44 2.12 -62.50 22.22
C TRP A 44 3.21 -61.89 23.10
N LEU A 45 3.62 -62.57 24.18
CA LEU A 45 4.71 -62.14 25.03
C LEU A 45 6.10 -62.25 24.37
N ALA A 46 6.28 -63.28 23.51
CA ALA A 46 7.51 -63.50 22.75
C ALA A 46 7.59 -62.71 21.42
N ALA A 47 6.50 -62.07 21.03
CA ALA A 47 6.50 -61.25 19.80
C ALA A 47 7.61 -60.17 19.93
N PRO A 48 8.56 -60.10 19.00
CA PRO A 48 9.59 -59.07 19.04
C PRO A 48 8.88 -57.70 19.04
N LYS A 49 9.14 -56.88 20.04
CA LYS A 49 8.71 -55.48 19.98
C LYS A 49 9.28 -54.89 18.67
N PRO A 50 8.43 -54.22 17.88
CA PRO A 50 8.93 -53.55 16.71
C PRO A 50 10.13 -52.69 17.14
N PRO A 51 11.23 -52.70 16.37
CA PRO A 51 12.36 -51.86 16.72
C PRO A 51 11.78 -50.44 16.93
N GLN A 52 11.96 -49.92 18.15
CA GLN A 52 11.70 -48.50 18.34
C GLN A 52 12.50 -47.83 17.22
N PRO A 53 11.82 -46.95 16.41
CA PRO A 53 12.60 -46.16 15.48
C PRO A 53 13.71 -45.58 16.34
N ASP A 54 14.99 -45.95 16.01
CA ASP A 54 16.09 -45.20 16.53
C ASP A 54 15.67 -43.75 16.41
N ARG A 55 15.19 -43.15 17.50
CA ARG A 55 15.47 -41.78 17.72
C ARG A 55 16.99 -41.73 17.61
N LYS A 56 17.48 -41.62 16.37
CA LYS A 56 18.62 -40.76 16.18
C LYS A 56 18.19 -39.52 16.95
N ASP A 57 18.70 -39.36 18.15
CA ASP A 57 19.04 -38.06 18.64
C ASP A 57 19.96 -37.49 17.55
N GLY A 58 19.34 -37.22 16.38
CA GLY A 58 19.71 -36.14 15.54
C GLY A 58 19.51 -35.00 16.52
N ASP A 59 20.54 -34.77 17.32
CA ASP A 59 21.02 -33.42 17.42
C ASP A 59 20.95 -32.88 16.00
N GLY A 60 19.75 -32.36 15.64
CA GLY A 60 19.64 -31.30 14.72
C GLY A 60 20.38 -30.19 15.40
N VAL A 61 21.69 -30.38 15.50
CA VAL A 61 22.63 -29.37 15.89
C VAL A 61 22.42 -28.33 14.82
N PHE A 62 21.56 -27.33 15.14
CA PHE A 62 21.55 -26.10 14.43
C PHE A 62 22.96 -25.55 14.54
N THR A 63 23.84 -26.08 13.71
CA THR A 63 25.21 -25.59 13.65
C THR A 63 25.13 -24.17 13.12
N ARG A 64 25.99 -23.31 13.62
CA ARG A 64 26.20 -21.94 13.12
C ARG A 64 26.19 -21.90 11.57
N ALA A 65 26.79 -22.89 10.92
CA ALA A 65 26.84 -23.02 9.47
C ALA A 65 25.46 -23.27 8.84
N SER A 66 24.67 -24.22 9.39
CA SER A 66 23.36 -24.56 8.82
C SER A 66 22.35 -23.45 8.93
N VAL A 67 22.35 -22.66 10.03
CA VAL A 67 21.49 -21.48 10.17
C VAL A 67 22.02 -20.35 9.28
N GLY A 68 23.33 -20.17 9.19
CA GLY A 68 23.94 -19.19 8.29
C GLY A 68 23.53 -19.39 6.84
N ASP A 69 23.64 -20.63 6.34
CA ASP A 69 23.26 -20.98 4.97
C ASP A 69 21.76 -20.77 4.71
N LEU A 70 20.92 -21.10 5.70
CA LEU A 70 19.46 -20.93 5.60
C LEU A 70 19.05 -19.46 5.42
N ILE A 71 19.68 -18.54 6.15
CA ILE A 71 19.31 -17.11 6.13
C ILE A 71 20.10 -16.32 5.09
N GLU A 72 21.18 -16.85 4.52
CA GLU A 72 22.14 -16.11 3.68
C GLU A 72 21.48 -15.34 2.53
N HIS A 73 20.54 -15.98 1.85
CA HIS A 73 19.86 -15.40 0.68
C HIS A 73 18.55 -14.70 0.99
N SER A 74 18.19 -14.56 2.28
CA SER A 74 17.01 -13.79 2.65
C SER A 74 17.16 -12.32 2.27
N ALA A 75 16.11 -11.74 1.67
CA ALA A 75 16.04 -10.31 1.38
C ALA A 75 15.96 -9.47 2.68
N THR A 76 15.44 -10.05 3.76
CA THR A 76 15.35 -9.40 5.07
C THR A 76 16.69 -9.47 5.78
N PRO A 77 17.26 -8.35 6.28
CA PRO A 77 18.47 -8.35 7.07
C PRO A 77 18.29 -9.17 8.37
N MET A 78 19.11 -10.20 8.52
CA MET A 78 19.07 -11.12 9.67
C MET A 78 20.44 -11.30 10.27
N LEU A 79 20.49 -11.37 11.61
CA LEU A 79 21.68 -11.61 12.41
C LEU A 79 21.41 -12.77 13.36
N LEU A 80 22.40 -13.61 13.55
CA LEU A 80 22.45 -14.58 14.64
C LEU A 80 23.40 -14.03 15.69
N THR A 81 22.96 -13.96 16.94
CA THR A 81 23.78 -13.54 18.07
C THR A 81 23.91 -14.66 19.09
N GLN A 82 25.05 -14.72 19.75
CA GLN A 82 25.25 -15.52 20.97
C GLN A 82 25.54 -14.56 22.12
N GLY A 83 24.61 -14.46 23.06
CA GLY A 83 24.62 -13.34 24.00
C GLY A 83 24.50 -12.01 23.28
N SER A 84 25.46 -11.11 23.46
CA SER A 84 25.53 -9.80 22.74
C SER A 84 26.38 -9.83 21.46
N ARG A 85 27.13 -10.93 21.19
CA ARG A 85 28.04 -10.99 20.04
C ARG A 85 27.34 -11.51 18.80
N VAL A 86 27.52 -10.82 17.66
CA VAL A 86 27.04 -11.27 16.35
C VAL A 86 27.90 -12.42 15.86
N THR A 87 27.30 -13.59 15.69
CA THR A 87 28.01 -14.80 15.21
C THR A 87 27.85 -14.98 13.70
N THR A 88 26.72 -14.57 13.12
CA THR A 88 26.44 -14.66 11.70
C THR A 88 25.57 -13.48 11.28
N ALA A 89 25.78 -12.98 10.07
CA ALA A 89 24.96 -11.95 9.44
C ALA A 89 24.75 -12.36 7.99
N ASN A 90 23.51 -12.33 7.50
CA ASN A 90 23.21 -12.63 6.12
C ASN A 90 23.67 -11.50 5.16
N LEU A 91 23.60 -11.74 3.87
CA LEU A 91 24.05 -10.78 2.85
C LEU A 91 23.35 -9.42 2.99
N SER A 92 22.04 -9.42 3.26
CA SER A 92 21.25 -8.20 3.42
C SER A 92 21.66 -7.40 4.67
N ALA A 93 21.93 -8.08 5.79
CA ALA A 93 22.42 -7.44 7.01
C ALA A 93 23.83 -6.85 6.83
N ARG A 94 24.73 -7.59 6.14
CA ARG A 94 26.08 -7.08 5.86
C ARG A 94 26.08 -5.88 4.91
N ARG A 95 25.13 -5.80 3.96
CA ARG A 95 24.95 -4.62 3.10
C ARG A 95 24.43 -3.42 3.88
N LEU A 96 23.51 -3.65 4.79
CA LEU A 96 22.88 -2.58 5.60
C LEU A 96 23.79 -2.03 6.68
N LEU A 97 24.48 -2.92 7.43
CA LEU A 97 25.21 -2.57 8.65
C LEU A 97 26.74 -2.65 8.49
N GLY A 98 27.21 -3.17 7.38
CA GLY A 98 28.63 -3.40 7.10
C GLY A 98 29.10 -4.82 7.41
N SER A 99 30.08 -5.29 6.65
CA SER A 99 30.64 -6.64 6.80
C SER A 99 31.44 -6.85 8.08
N HIS A 100 31.90 -5.78 8.70
CA HIS A 100 32.68 -5.80 9.95
C HIS A 100 31.87 -6.17 11.18
N LEU A 101 30.55 -6.32 11.04
CA LEU A 101 29.63 -6.60 12.15
C LEU A 101 29.82 -7.98 12.77
N VAL A 102 30.27 -8.96 11.99
CA VAL A 102 30.50 -10.33 12.46
C VAL A 102 31.62 -10.34 13.52
N ASP A 103 31.42 -11.09 14.58
CA ASP A 103 32.28 -11.20 15.77
C ASP A 103 32.36 -9.92 16.63
N GLN A 104 31.54 -8.91 16.34
CA GLN A 104 31.39 -7.69 17.14
C GLN A 104 30.20 -7.79 18.11
N ASP A 105 30.19 -6.92 19.11
CA ASP A 105 29.00 -6.73 19.96
C ASP A 105 27.90 -6.04 19.16
N ALA A 106 26.71 -6.63 19.09
CA ALA A 106 25.57 -6.09 18.36
C ALA A 106 25.18 -4.67 18.80
N ARG A 107 25.45 -4.31 20.06
CA ARG A 107 25.20 -2.97 20.62
C ARG A 107 26.07 -1.89 19.97
N VAL A 108 27.19 -2.26 19.39
CA VAL A 108 28.06 -1.32 18.64
C VAL A 108 27.43 -0.94 17.30
N ALA A 109 26.76 -1.91 16.66
CA ALA A 109 26.05 -1.68 15.40
C ALA A 109 24.78 -0.87 15.57
N PHE A 110 24.05 -1.15 16.65
CA PHE A 110 22.76 -0.52 16.94
C PHE A 110 22.92 0.51 18.07
N ARG A 111 23.36 1.72 17.73
CA ARG A 111 23.57 2.81 18.71
C ARG A 111 22.27 3.43 19.23
N HIS A 112 21.14 2.84 18.95
CA HIS A 112 19.82 3.34 19.36
C HIS A 112 19.46 2.80 20.75
N PRO A 113 19.02 3.64 21.70
CA PRO A 113 18.74 3.21 23.09
C PRO A 113 17.76 2.04 23.19
N GLU A 114 16.67 2.05 22.39
CA GLU A 114 15.68 0.98 22.40
C GLU A 114 16.24 -0.36 21.87
N ALA A 115 17.11 -0.30 20.84
CA ALA A 115 17.80 -1.48 20.34
C ALA A 115 18.75 -2.07 21.41
N ILE A 116 19.52 -1.21 22.08
CA ILE A 116 20.42 -1.62 23.16
C ILE A 116 19.63 -2.25 24.31
N ALA A 117 18.49 -1.66 24.69
CA ALA A 117 17.61 -2.20 25.73
C ALA A 117 17.04 -3.58 25.34
N LEU A 118 16.65 -3.77 24.06
CA LEU A 118 16.17 -5.06 23.55
C LEU A 118 17.28 -6.11 23.53
N LEU A 119 18.48 -5.74 23.08
CA LEU A 119 19.65 -6.64 23.04
C LEU A 119 20.14 -7.08 24.43
N SER A 120 19.87 -6.28 25.46
CA SER A 120 20.24 -6.58 26.86
C SER A 120 19.25 -7.50 27.59
N ARG A 121 18.11 -7.83 26.95
CA ARG A 121 17.09 -8.74 27.50
C ARG A 121 17.26 -10.13 26.93
N ASP A 122 17.09 -11.18 27.74
CA ASP A 122 17.10 -12.58 27.28
C ASP A 122 15.70 -13.07 26.82
N ALA A 123 14.79 -12.17 26.55
CA ALA A 123 13.43 -12.47 26.10
C ALA A 123 13.21 -12.06 24.64
N ALA A 124 12.21 -12.68 24.00
CA ALA A 124 11.69 -12.22 22.72
C ALA A 124 11.12 -10.81 22.87
N GLY A 125 11.25 -10.01 21.80
CA GLY A 125 10.72 -8.66 21.82
C GLY A 125 10.98 -7.93 20.50
N SER A 126 10.45 -6.72 20.43
CA SER A 126 10.68 -5.82 19.30
C SER A 126 11.04 -4.41 19.76
N ALA A 127 11.79 -3.70 18.94
CA ALA A 127 12.15 -2.29 19.14
C ALA A 127 12.06 -1.54 17.81
N ILE A 128 11.71 -0.26 17.87
CA ILE A 128 11.68 0.61 16.69
C ILE A 128 12.99 1.40 16.66
N ILE A 129 13.73 1.26 15.57
CA ILE A 129 14.99 1.96 15.34
C ILE A 129 14.75 3.03 14.28
N ARG A 130 15.19 4.25 14.56
CA ARG A 130 15.10 5.37 13.60
C ARG A 130 16.49 5.75 13.12
N GLY A 131 16.59 6.06 11.81
CA GLY A 131 17.83 6.56 11.25
C GLY A 131 18.94 5.53 11.10
N LEU A 132 18.61 4.28 10.78
CA LEU A 132 19.58 3.19 10.64
C LEU A 132 20.43 3.34 9.36
N GLU A 133 19.82 3.63 8.23
CA GLU A 133 20.47 3.86 6.93
C GLU A 133 20.38 5.34 6.56
N ARG A 134 19.18 5.91 6.61
CA ARG A 134 18.90 7.32 6.34
C ARG A 134 18.22 7.95 7.55
N ARG A 135 18.43 9.24 7.77
CA ARG A 135 17.94 9.97 8.95
C ARG A 135 16.44 9.81 9.26
N ARG A 136 15.62 9.51 8.24
CA ARG A 136 14.15 9.37 8.37
C ARG A 136 13.66 7.94 8.38
N ASP A 137 14.55 6.96 8.18
CA ASP A 137 14.16 5.55 8.11
C ASP A 137 13.64 5.05 9.44
N ILE A 138 12.64 4.18 9.35
CA ILE A 138 12.04 3.51 10.49
C ILE A 138 12.18 2.01 10.26
N TRP A 139 12.89 1.36 11.18
CA TRP A 139 13.10 -0.08 11.14
C TRP A 139 12.52 -0.73 12.41
N SER A 140 11.87 -1.88 12.24
CA SER A 140 11.50 -2.75 13.36
C SER A 140 12.58 -3.79 13.53
N MET A 141 13.18 -3.84 14.71
CA MET A 141 14.13 -4.86 15.14
C MET A 141 13.38 -5.87 15.98
N ASN A 142 13.32 -7.12 15.52
CA ASN A 142 12.70 -8.23 16.22
C ASN A 142 13.80 -9.15 16.74
N ARG A 143 13.77 -9.48 18.03
CA ARG A 143 14.68 -10.45 18.68
C ARG A 143 13.91 -11.68 19.09
N GLN A 144 14.35 -12.85 18.61
CA GLN A 144 13.77 -14.15 18.92
C GLN A 144 14.85 -15.07 19.50
N PRO A 145 14.82 -15.42 20.78
CA PRO A 145 15.70 -16.43 21.35
C PRO A 145 15.40 -17.81 20.76
N ILE A 146 16.45 -18.57 20.44
CA ILE A 146 16.33 -19.93 19.86
C ILE A 146 16.97 -21.02 20.73
N GLY A 147 17.41 -20.70 21.96
CA GLY A 147 18.05 -21.61 22.92
C GLY A 147 19.56 -21.42 22.99
N ASP A 148 20.19 -22.02 23.99
CA ASP A 148 21.65 -22.03 24.22
C ASP A 148 22.33 -20.65 24.16
N GLY A 149 21.61 -19.60 24.55
CA GLY A 149 22.10 -18.23 24.51
C GLY A 149 22.13 -17.62 23.10
N PHE A 150 21.59 -18.32 22.07
CA PHE A 150 21.45 -17.80 20.73
C PHE A 150 20.13 -17.03 20.56
N ALA A 151 20.16 -15.99 19.74
CA ALA A 151 18.99 -15.28 19.31
C ALA A 151 19.10 -14.86 17.83
N VAL A 152 18.00 -14.94 17.11
CA VAL A 152 17.87 -14.34 15.78
C VAL A 152 17.37 -12.91 15.94
N ILE A 153 18.00 -12.00 15.23
CA ILE A 153 17.60 -10.60 15.11
C ILE A 153 17.22 -10.37 13.66
N GLU A 154 16.01 -9.92 13.44
CA GLU A 154 15.45 -9.56 12.16
C GLU A 154 15.23 -8.05 12.12
N LEU A 155 15.59 -7.41 10.98
CA LEU A 155 15.36 -6.00 10.74
C LEU A 155 14.36 -5.83 9.58
N VAL A 156 13.21 -5.25 9.87
CA VAL A 156 12.16 -4.99 8.89
C VAL A 156 12.05 -3.50 8.66
N ASN A 157 12.23 -3.07 7.40
CA ASN A 157 12.04 -1.66 7.05
C ASN A 157 10.55 -1.32 7.06
N ARG A 158 10.16 -0.42 7.97
CA ARG A 158 8.79 0.07 8.16
C ARG A 158 8.60 1.52 7.68
N THR A 159 9.58 2.05 6.96
CA THR A 159 9.56 3.46 6.54
C THR A 159 8.34 3.76 5.67
N SER A 160 8.08 2.93 4.66
CA SER A 160 6.92 3.11 3.77
C SER A 160 5.58 3.04 4.52
N GLU A 161 5.42 2.08 5.43
CA GLU A 161 4.21 1.94 6.25
C GLU A 161 4.01 3.14 7.18
N ALA A 162 5.09 3.61 7.80
CA ALA A 162 5.06 4.77 8.68
C ALA A 162 4.78 6.07 7.90
N ASP A 163 5.31 6.20 6.69
CA ASP A 163 5.03 7.35 5.83
C ASP A 163 3.58 7.37 5.33
N ILE A 164 3.01 6.21 4.97
CA ILE A 164 1.59 6.06 4.63
C ILE A 164 0.71 6.44 5.84
N SER A 165 1.02 5.90 7.03
CA SER A 165 0.26 6.20 8.25
C SER A 165 0.31 7.68 8.62
N ARG A 166 1.49 8.30 8.49
CA ARG A 166 1.66 9.74 8.73
C ARG A 166 0.89 10.57 7.71
N ALA A 167 0.99 10.23 6.42
CA ALA A 167 0.25 10.91 5.36
C ALA A 167 -1.27 10.82 5.56
N HIS A 168 -1.76 9.68 6.07
CA HIS A 168 -3.18 9.53 6.41
C HIS A 168 -3.59 10.39 7.61
N THR A 169 -2.78 10.43 8.66
CA THR A 169 -3.04 11.28 9.84
C THR A 169 -3.05 12.75 9.47
N ASP A 170 -2.06 13.19 8.68
CA ASP A 170 -1.98 14.56 8.19
C ASP A 170 -3.17 14.91 7.28
N PHE A 171 -3.64 13.96 6.46
CA PHE A 171 -4.82 14.12 5.63
C PHE A 171 -6.09 14.37 6.46
N VAL A 172 -6.35 13.55 7.48
CA VAL A 172 -7.53 13.71 8.36
C VAL A 172 -7.46 15.03 9.13
N ALA A 173 -6.29 15.40 9.65
CA ALA A 173 -6.10 16.66 10.36
C ALA A 173 -6.35 17.87 9.44
N ASN A 174 -5.77 17.88 8.25
CA ASN A 174 -5.93 18.95 7.28
C ASN A 174 -7.37 19.05 6.76
N ALA A 175 -8.03 17.92 6.46
CA ALA A 175 -9.45 17.90 6.08
C ALA A 175 -10.33 18.52 7.16
N SER A 176 -10.10 18.15 8.43
CA SER A 176 -10.84 18.72 9.56
C SER A 176 -10.66 20.24 9.68
N HIS A 177 -9.44 20.74 9.46
CA HIS A 177 -9.17 22.17 9.48
C HIS A 177 -9.81 22.93 8.31
N GLU A 178 -9.72 22.37 7.08
CA GLU A 178 -10.29 22.99 5.88
C GLU A 178 -11.83 22.96 5.87
N LEU A 179 -12.48 22.01 6.56
CA LEU A 179 -13.92 21.97 6.79
C LEU A 179 -14.38 22.95 7.89
N ARG A 180 -13.61 23.07 8.98
CA ARG A 180 -14.00 23.90 10.13
C ARG A 180 -14.02 25.39 9.79
N THR A 181 -13.08 25.86 8.99
CA THR A 181 -12.94 27.31 8.67
C THR A 181 -14.18 27.88 7.95
N PRO A 182 -14.64 27.31 6.79
CA PRO A 182 -15.84 27.80 6.13
C PRO A 182 -17.11 27.62 6.99
N LEU A 183 -17.19 26.52 7.75
CA LEU A 183 -18.32 26.28 8.64
C LEU A 183 -18.44 27.34 9.74
N ALA A 184 -17.32 27.70 10.40
CA ALA A 184 -17.30 28.77 11.39
C ALA A 184 -17.69 30.13 10.79
N SER A 185 -17.26 30.41 9.56
CA SER A 185 -17.65 31.62 8.83
C SER A 185 -19.16 31.66 8.55
N ILE A 186 -19.74 30.55 8.06
CA ILE A 186 -21.18 30.41 7.83
C ILE A 186 -21.95 30.67 9.12
N ILE A 187 -21.58 30.00 10.22
CA ILE A 187 -22.24 30.14 11.53
C ILE A 187 -22.18 31.59 11.98
N GLY A 188 -21.01 32.24 11.98
CA GLY A 188 -20.86 33.60 12.44
C GLY A 188 -21.70 34.60 11.65
N TYR A 189 -21.78 34.48 10.32
CA TYR A 189 -22.64 35.35 9.51
C TYR A 189 -24.13 35.08 9.75
N VAL A 190 -24.55 33.82 9.95
CA VAL A 190 -25.92 33.47 10.31
C VAL A 190 -26.29 34.03 11.67
N GLU A 191 -25.43 33.89 12.69
CA GLU A 191 -25.64 34.44 14.02
C GLU A 191 -25.78 35.97 13.95
N THR A 192 -24.90 36.66 13.20
CA THR A 192 -24.96 38.10 13.01
C THR A 192 -26.30 38.56 12.37
N LEU A 193 -26.76 37.80 11.35
CA LEU A 193 -28.08 38.08 10.72
C LEU A 193 -29.25 37.85 11.66
N LEU A 194 -29.18 36.89 12.57
CA LEU A 194 -30.22 36.56 13.52
C LEU A 194 -30.27 37.54 14.72
N GLU A 195 -29.09 37.99 15.20
CA GLU A 195 -29.01 38.89 16.37
C GLU A 195 -29.36 40.34 16.05
N SER A 196 -29.23 40.78 14.81
CA SER A 196 -29.43 42.18 14.45
C SER A 196 -30.24 42.35 13.16
N PRO A 197 -31.47 41.79 13.08
CA PRO A 197 -32.23 41.81 11.82
C PRO A 197 -32.65 43.23 11.39
N ASP A 198 -32.92 44.11 12.34
CA ASP A 198 -33.41 45.50 12.08
C ASP A 198 -32.27 46.53 11.97
N SER A 199 -31.04 46.17 12.37
CA SER A 199 -29.89 47.10 12.37
C SER A 199 -29.01 47.00 11.14
N LEU A 200 -29.19 45.96 10.34
CA LEU A 200 -28.43 45.75 9.11
C LEU A 200 -29.19 46.33 7.92
N ASP A 201 -28.50 47.14 7.14
CA ASP A 201 -29.04 47.60 5.84
C ASP A 201 -29.14 46.40 4.87
N GLY A 202 -30.12 46.48 3.94
CA GLY A 202 -30.32 45.38 2.96
C GLY A 202 -29.09 45.03 2.12
N GLY A 203 -28.20 46.01 1.91
CA GLY A 203 -26.95 45.80 1.21
C GLY A 203 -25.95 44.92 1.98
N THR A 204 -25.84 45.13 3.28
CA THR A 204 -24.99 44.35 4.17
C THR A 204 -25.55 42.93 4.39
N SER A 205 -26.86 42.78 4.58
CA SER A 205 -27.51 41.48 4.63
C SER A 205 -27.27 40.64 3.36
N ASN A 206 -27.42 41.24 2.19
CA ASN A 206 -27.13 40.55 0.91
C ASN A 206 -25.68 40.13 0.79
N LYS A 207 -24.70 40.94 1.25
CA LYS A 207 -23.28 40.56 1.27
C LYS A 207 -23.02 39.37 2.18
N PHE A 208 -23.66 39.32 3.35
CA PHE A 208 -23.52 38.19 4.27
C PHE A 208 -24.12 36.91 3.66
N LEU A 209 -25.33 36.96 3.09
CA LEU A 209 -25.96 35.83 2.38
C LEU A 209 -25.09 35.33 1.20
N ALA A 210 -24.54 36.26 0.42
CA ALA A 210 -23.64 35.91 -0.68
C ALA A 210 -22.36 35.22 -0.17
N THR A 211 -21.83 35.66 0.96
CA THR A 211 -20.66 35.02 1.61
C THR A 211 -21.00 33.63 2.13
N ILE A 212 -22.15 33.46 2.82
CA ILE A 212 -22.64 32.16 3.25
C ILE A 212 -22.78 31.19 2.07
N ALA A 213 -23.42 31.64 0.98
CA ALA A 213 -23.60 30.82 -0.20
C ALA A 213 -22.26 30.42 -0.86
N ARG A 214 -21.27 31.32 -0.89
CA ARG A 214 -19.93 31.04 -1.40
C ARG A 214 -19.19 30.02 -0.55
N GLU A 215 -19.19 30.20 0.79
CA GLU A 215 -18.54 29.26 1.71
C GLU A 215 -19.23 27.88 1.73
N ALA A 216 -20.56 27.83 1.59
CA ALA A 216 -21.30 26.57 1.47
C ALA A 216 -20.93 25.80 0.18
N ARG A 217 -20.85 26.49 -0.96
CA ARG A 217 -20.40 25.88 -2.24
C ARG A 217 -18.95 25.38 -2.11
N ARG A 218 -18.08 26.17 -1.48
CA ARG A 218 -16.70 25.76 -1.24
C ARG A 218 -16.61 24.50 -0.40
N LEU A 219 -17.44 24.39 0.64
CA LEU A 219 -17.52 23.24 1.52
C LEU A 219 -18.00 22.00 0.75
N GLN A 220 -19.02 22.17 -0.11
CA GLN A 220 -19.52 21.11 -0.99
C GLN A 220 -18.41 20.61 -1.92
N HIS A 221 -17.71 21.50 -2.63
CA HIS A 221 -16.57 21.11 -3.49
C HIS A 221 -15.46 20.37 -2.73
N LEU A 222 -15.18 20.79 -1.48
CA LEU A 222 -14.19 20.09 -0.66
C LEU A 222 -14.62 18.67 -0.31
N VAL A 223 -15.91 18.47 0.03
CA VAL A 223 -16.47 17.14 0.31
C VAL A 223 -16.43 16.27 -0.94
N ASP A 224 -16.81 16.81 -2.09
CA ASP A 224 -16.79 16.08 -3.37
C ASP A 224 -15.35 15.65 -3.74
N ASP A 225 -14.36 16.53 -3.56
CA ASP A 225 -12.94 16.22 -3.76
C ASP A 225 -12.44 15.13 -2.80
N LEU A 226 -12.84 15.19 -1.51
CA LEU A 226 -12.49 14.16 -0.51
C LEU A 226 -13.08 12.80 -0.86
N MET A 227 -14.36 12.77 -1.26
CA MET A 227 -15.03 11.52 -1.67
C MET A 227 -14.42 10.93 -2.93
N SER A 228 -14.09 11.78 -3.90
CA SER A 228 -13.42 11.37 -5.12
C SER A 228 -12.03 10.80 -4.83
N LEU A 229 -11.21 11.51 -4.04
CA LEU A 229 -9.88 11.03 -3.66
C LEU A 229 -9.96 9.69 -2.94
N SER A 230 -10.90 9.54 -1.99
CA SER A 230 -11.13 8.29 -1.26
C SER A 230 -11.48 7.13 -2.20
N ARG A 231 -12.34 7.38 -3.20
CA ARG A 231 -12.72 6.36 -4.20
C ARG A 231 -11.53 5.94 -5.05
N VAL A 232 -10.81 6.90 -5.61
CA VAL A 232 -9.65 6.60 -6.48
C VAL A 232 -8.54 5.88 -5.70
N GLU A 233 -8.35 6.20 -4.41
CA GLU A 233 -7.40 5.48 -3.55
C GLU A 233 -7.83 4.05 -3.24
N ALA A 234 -9.11 3.81 -3.00
CA ALA A 234 -9.65 2.46 -2.76
C ALA A 234 -9.50 1.56 -3.99
N GLU A 235 -9.66 2.14 -5.19
CA GLU A 235 -9.59 1.44 -6.48
C GLU A 235 -8.19 1.46 -7.13
N LYS A 236 -7.17 1.91 -6.42
CA LYS A 236 -5.81 2.12 -6.97
C LYS A 236 -5.22 0.89 -7.66
N HIS A 237 -5.58 -0.31 -7.22
CA HIS A 237 -5.07 -1.57 -7.76
C HIS A 237 -5.93 -2.15 -8.90
N ASP A 238 -7.15 -1.63 -9.07
CA ASP A 238 -8.10 -2.10 -10.08
C ASP A 238 -7.96 -1.22 -11.32
N GLN A 239 -7.27 -1.73 -12.33
CA GLN A 239 -7.11 -1.00 -13.58
C GLN A 239 -8.45 -0.96 -14.33
N PRO A 240 -8.92 0.21 -14.79
CA PRO A 240 -10.13 0.28 -15.61
C PRO A 240 -9.89 -0.32 -17.00
N GLU A 241 -10.89 -1.05 -17.50
CA GLU A 241 -10.78 -1.80 -18.77
C GLU A 241 -11.70 -1.24 -19.88
N GLU A 242 -12.60 -0.29 -19.55
CA GLU A 242 -13.52 0.31 -20.50
C GLU A 242 -12.76 1.09 -21.60
N GLU A 243 -13.14 0.88 -22.85
CA GLU A 243 -12.56 1.62 -23.96
C GLU A 243 -13.25 2.97 -24.14
N ILE A 244 -12.50 4.04 -24.02
CA ILE A 244 -12.99 5.40 -24.13
C ILE A 244 -12.27 6.18 -25.22
N GLY A 245 -13.02 6.98 -25.96
CA GLY A 245 -12.49 7.95 -26.92
C GLY A 245 -11.87 9.13 -26.16
N PHE A 246 -10.54 9.11 -26.02
CA PHE A 246 -9.86 10.05 -25.12
C PHE A 246 -9.99 11.52 -25.60
N ALA A 247 -9.76 11.79 -26.89
CA ALA A 247 -9.80 13.14 -27.43
C ALA A 247 -11.17 13.80 -27.29
N SER A 248 -12.25 13.09 -27.68
CA SER A 248 -13.62 13.60 -27.57
C SER A 248 -14.06 13.79 -26.10
N LEU A 249 -13.60 12.93 -25.21
CA LEU A 249 -13.86 13.07 -23.77
C LEU A 249 -13.16 14.30 -23.20
N VAL A 250 -11.87 14.49 -23.54
CA VAL A 250 -11.09 15.67 -23.13
C VAL A 250 -11.72 16.95 -23.63
N GLU A 251 -12.10 17.01 -24.91
CA GLU A 251 -12.73 18.20 -25.47
C GLU A 251 -14.03 18.58 -24.74
N ARG A 252 -14.92 17.60 -24.52
CA ARG A 252 -16.17 17.82 -23.80
C ARG A 252 -15.91 18.27 -22.36
N ALA A 253 -15.07 17.56 -21.62
CA ALA A 253 -14.77 17.87 -20.24
C ALA A 253 -14.07 19.24 -20.08
N ALA A 254 -13.23 19.63 -21.02
CA ALA A 254 -12.58 20.96 -21.01
C ALA A 254 -13.59 22.09 -21.25
N ARG A 255 -14.54 21.93 -22.18
CA ARG A 255 -15.62 22.89 -22.41
C ARG A 255 -16.53 23.00 -21.19
N ASP A 256 -16.90 21.88 -20.59
CA ASP A 256 -17.72 21.85 -19.38
C ASP A 256 -17.03 22.55 -18.19
N ALA A 257 -15.72 22.34 -18.01
CA ALA A 257 -14.93 23.00 -16.97
C ALA A 257 -14.83 24.52 -17.16
N ALA A 258 -14.72 24.98 -18.41
CA ALA A 258 -14.67 26.42 -18.69
C ALA A 258 -16.02 27.09 -18.45
N GLY A 259 -17.12 26.38 -18.71
CA GLY A 259 -18.45 26.96 -18.74
C GLY A 259 -18.59 28.03 -19.80
N SER A 260 -19.80 28.60 -19.94
CA SER A 260 -20.08 29.62 -20.99
C SER A 260 -19.27 30.91 -20.79
N GLU A 261 -18.85 31.24 -19.58
CA GLU A 261 -18.20 32.52 -19.26
C GLU A 261 -16.70 32.56 -19.61
N ARG A 262 -16.03 31.39 -19.69
CA ARG A 262 -14.58 31.30 -19.90
C ARG A 262 -14.19 30.46 -21.11
N LEU A 263 -15.20 30.10 -21.96
CA LEU A 263 -14.98 29.26 -23.14
C LEU A 263 -14.08 29.92 -24.17
N ASP A 264 -14.17 31.22 -24.30
CA ASP A 264 -13.35 32.06 -25.19
C ASP A 264 -11.88 32.13 -24.78
N ARG A 265 -11.56 31.71 -23.55
CA ARG A 265 -10.17 31.57 -23.03
C ARG A 265 -9.55 30.21 -23.31
N LEU A 266 -10.28 29.27 -23.93
CA LEU A 266 -9.76 27.92 -24.24
C LEU A 266 -9.37 27.82 -25.72
N GLU A 267 -8.16 27.31 -25.93
CA GLU A 267 -7.69 26.82 -27.23
C GLU A 267 -7.62 25.28 -27.17
N LEU A 268 -8.49 24.61 -27.95
CA LEU A 268 -8.61 23.14 -27.94
C LEU A 268 -8.04 22.58 -29.25
N GLN A 269 -7.13 21.61 -29.12
CA GLN A 269 -6.55 20.86 -30.25
C GLN A 269 -6.64 19.36 -29.90
N CYS A 270 -7.80 18.75 -30.18
CA CYS A 270 -8.12 17.37 -29.78
C CYS A 270 -8.51 16.52 -31.02
N ASP A 271 -7.87 16.77 -32.16
CA ASP A 271 -8.26 16.17 -33.45
C ASP A 271 -7.76 14.72 -33.63
N SER A 272 -6.89 14.22 -32.78
CA SER A 272 -6.31 12.89 -32.88
C SER A 272 -7.25 11.81 -32.31
N PRO A 273 -7.84 10.93 -33.14
CA PRO A 273 -8.64 9.83 -32.62
C PRO A 273 -7.75 8.85 -31.86
N VAL A 274 -7.95 8.77 -30.55
CA VAL A 274 -7.18 7.87 -29.67
C VAL A 274 -8.11 7.19 -28.68
N LEU A 275 -7.92 5.88 -28.53
CA LEU A 275 -8.61 5.06 -27.53
C LEU A 275 -7.66 4.75 -26.37
N ILE A 276 -8.18 4.85 -25.17
CA ILE A 276 -7.49 4.38 -23.95
C ILE A 276 -8.39 3.41 -23.21
N ALA A 277 -7.80 2.55 -22.38
CA ALA A 277 -8.54 1.83 -21.37
C ALA A 277 -8.66 2.74 -20.14
N GLY A 278 -9.88 3.08 -19.73
CA GLY A 278 -10.06 4.11 -18.71
C GLY A 278 -11.44 4.07 -18.04
N ASP A 279 -11.56 4.86 -16.99
CA ASP A 279 -12.81 5.22 -16.33
C ASP A 279 -13.20 6.63 -16.79
N SER A 280 -14.30 6.73 -17.54
CA SER A 280 -14.73 7.98 -18.15
C SER A 280 -14.95 9.10 -17.13
N GLN A 281 -15.55 8.80 -15.97
CA GLN A 281 -15.81 9.79 -14.93
C GLN A 281 -14.51 10.31 -14.30
N GLN A 282 -13.53 9.43 -14.07
CA GLN A 282 -12.24 9.82 -13.54
C GLN A 282 -11.43 10.66 -14.53
N VAL A 283 -11.46 10.29 -15.81
CA VAL A 283 -10.79 11.09 -16.85
C VAL A 283 -11.45 12.46 -17.01
N GLU A 284 -12.78 12.56 -16.98
CA GLU A 284 -13.49 13.85 -16.96
C GLU A 284 -13.08 14.71 -15.76
N GLN A 285 -12.97 14.10 -14.58
CA GLN A 285 -12.52 14.79 -13.38
C GLN A 285 -11.05 15.25 -13.46
N LEU A 286 -10.17 14.42 -14.03
CA LEU A 286 -8.78 14.79 -14.29
C LEU A 286 -8.72 16.05 -15.17
N VAL A 287 -9.43 16.05 -16.31
CA VAL A 287 -9.46 17.19 -17.24
C VAL A 287 -10.03 18.43 -16.56
N ARG A 288 -11.14 18.29 -15.83
CA ARG A 288 -11.76 19.39 -15.09
C ARG A 288 -10.78 20.02 -14.11
N ASN A 289 -10.07 19.20 -13.30
CA ASN A 289 -9.11 19.69 -12.34
C ASN A 289 -7.93 20.44 -12.99
N LEU A 290 -7.45 19.95 -14.14
CA LEU A 290 -6.36 20.60 -14.86
C LEU A 290 -6.80 21.92 -15.51
N VAL A 291 -7.94 21.92 -16.18
CA VAL A 291 -8.49 23.10 -16.89
C VAL A 291 -8.91 24.18 -15.89
N ASP A 292 -9.61 23.82 -14.79
CA ASP A 292 -9.95 24.77 -13.73
C ASP A 292 -8.70 25.41 -13.11
N ASN A 293 -7.65 24.63 -12.85
CA ASN A 293 -6.40 25.16 -12.34
C ASN A 293 -5.76 26.15 -13.36
N ALA A 294 -5.69 25.78 -14.63
CA ALA A 294 -5.12 26.61 -15.68
C ALA A 294 -5.89 27.93 -15.88
N LEU A 295 -7.24 27.88 -15.86
CA LEU A 295 -8.08 29.08 -15.96
C LEU A 295 -8.05 29.96 -14.73
N LYS A 296 -7.79 29.38 -13.57
CA LYS A 296 -7.76 30.05 -12.28
C LYS A 296 -6.42 30.76 -11.98
N TYR A 297 -5.32 30.13 -12.37
CA TYR A 297 -3.96 30.62 -12.09
C TYR A 297 -3.29 31.20 -13.33
N GLY A 298 -3.84 30.97 -14.50
CA GLY A 298 -3.48 31.61 -15.74
C GLY A 298 -3.87 33.09 -15.75
N ASP A 299 -3.20 33.89 -16.57
CA ASP A 299 -3.50 35.32 -16.81
C ASP A 299 -4.88 35.41 -17.48
N ASP A 300 -5.74 36.33 -16.99
CA ASP A 300 -7.12 36.47 -17.47
C ASP A 300 -7.19 36.89 -18.95
N ASP A 301 -6.18 37.60 -19.44
CA ASP A 301 -6.09 38.07 -20.83
C ASP A 301 -5.43 37.06 -21.78
N LYS A 302 -5.01 35.88 -21.27
CA LYS A 302 -4.32 34.86 -22.08
C LYS A 302 -5.09 33.56 -22.21
N MET A 303 -4.87 32.91 -23.36
CA MET A 303 -5.49 31.61 -23.65
C MET A 303 -4.85 30.49 -22.84
N VAL A 304 -5.68 29.56 -22.41
CA VAL A 304 -5.30 28.25 -21.89
C VAL A 304 -5.37 27.24 -23.04
N SER A 305 -4.25 26.60 -23.34
CA SER A 305 -4.17 25.60 -24.41
C SER A 305 -4.36 24.19 -23.83
N VAL A 306 -5.26 23.43 -24.45
CA VAL A 306 -5.52 22.00 -24.13
C VAL A 306 -5.29 21.20 -25.43
N THR A 307 -4.29 20.34 -25.42
CA THR A 307 -3.92 19.54 -26.59
C THR A 307 -3.96 18.06 -26.29
N VAL A 308 -4.47 17.26 -27.22
CA VAL A 308 -4.37 15.79 -27.19
C VAL A 308 -3.56 15.33 -28.38
N ASP A 309 -2.48 14.59 -28.10
CA ASP A 309 -1.54 14.11 -29.11
C ASP A 309 -1.23 12.60 -28.90
N THR A 310 -0.86 11.94 -30.00
CA THR A 310 -0.46 10.53 -30.06
C THR A 310 0.92 10.34 -30.70
N SER A 311 1.75 11.41 -30.68
CA SER A 311 3.08 11.38 -31.32
C SER A 311 4.01 10.31 -30.75
N VAL A 312 3.81 9.90 -29.48
CA VAL A 312 4.51 8.78 -28.87
C VAL A 312 3.71 7.50 -29.12
N LYS A 313 4.31 6.57 -29.87
CA LYS A 313 3.68 5.28 -30.20
C LYS A 313 3.28 4.51 -28.93
N GLY A 314 1.96 4.25 -28.79
CA GLY A 314 1.41 3.52 -27.66
C GLY A 314 1.04 4.39 -26.44
N GLU A 315 1.11 5.73 -26.55
CA GLU A 315 0.70 6.65 -25.49
C GLU A 315 -0.24 7.74 -26.03
N ALA A 316 -1.29 8.04 -25.28
CA ALA A 316 -2.12 9.23 -25.45
C ALA A 316 -1.60 10.32 -24.51
N THR A 317 -1.32 11.49 -25.04
CA THR A 317 -0.76 12.62 -24.30
C THR A 317 -1.77 13.74 -24.23
N LEU A 318 -2.16 14.13 -23.02
CA LEU A 318 -2.90 15.36 -22.75
C LEU A 318 -1.94 16.41 -22.21
N THR A 319 -1.91 17.59 -22.80
CA THR A 319 -1.16 18.75 -22.33
C THR A 319 -2.11 19.90 -22.06
N VAL A 320 -2.06 20.44 -20.84
CA VAL A 320 -2.78 21.65 -20.44
C VAL A 320 -1.73 22.70 -20.10
N LYS A 321 -1.77 23.85 -20.79
CA LYS A 321 -0.81 24.93 -20.64
C LYS A 321 -1.50 26.25 -20.35
N ASP A 322 -1.12 26.89 -19.27
CA ASP A 322 -1.46 28.27 -18.95
C ASP A 322 -0.27 29.20 -19.16
N ARG A 323 -0.57 30.52 -19.16
CA ARG A 323 0.43 31.60 -19.21
C ARG A 323 0.25 32.53 -18.03
N GLY A 324 0.20 31.95 -16.83
CA GLY A 324 0.06 32.67 -15.57
C GLY A 324 1.39 33.06 -14.92
N GLU A 325 1.34 33.31 -13.62
CA GLU A 325 2.53 33.71 -12.83
C GLU A 325 3.60 32.60 -12.74
N GLY A 326 3.25 31.35 -13.10
CA GLY A 326 4.14 30.21 -12.92
C GLY A 326 4.41 29.87 -11.46
N ILE A 327 5.17 28.80 -11.26
CA ILE A 327 5.43 28.20 -9.95
C ILE A 327 6.94 28.11 -9.74
N ALA A 328 7.43 28.50 -8.55
CA ALA A 328 8.84 28.37 -8.23
C ALA A 328 9.27 26.89 -8.12
N ALA A 329 10.48 26.57 -8.58
CA ALA A 329 10.99 25.20 -8.68
C ALA A 329 10.95 24.42 -7.36
N GLU A 330 11.10 25.09 -6.23
CA GLU A 330 11.02 24.49 -4.89
C GLU A 330 9.64 23.91 -4.55
N HIS A 331 8.57 24.40 -5.18
CA HIS A 331 7.21 23.93 -4.97
C HIS A 331 6.82 22.74 -5.87
N LEU A 332 7.46 22.60 -7.06
CA LEU A 332 7.10 21.59 -8.06
C LEU A 332 7.03 20.16 -7.48
N PRO A 333 8.01 19.68 -6.67
CA PRO A 333 7.95 18.32 -6.10
C PRO A 333 6.81 18.11 -5.10
N HIS A 334 6.13 19.18 -4.70
CA HIS A 334 5.13 19.16 -3.63
C HIS A 334 3.70 19.39 -4.13
N LEU A 335 3.52 19.83 -5.40
CA LEU A 335 2.21 20.21 -5.95
C LEU A 335 1.16 19.11 -5.92
N THR A 336 1.57 17.85 -6.02
CA THR A 336 0.68 16.68 -5.96
C THR A 336 0.43 16.16 -4.54
N ARG A 337 0.96 16.84 -3.50
CA ARG A 337 0.64 16.49 -2.11
C ARG A 337 -0.75 17.01 -1.76
N ARG A 338 -1.50 16.24 -0.99
CA ARG A 338 -2.84 16.61 -0.51
C ARG A 338 -2.78 17.91 0.30
N PHE A 339 -3.71 18.84 0.05
CA PHE A 339 -3.81 20.15 0.68
C PHE A 339 -2.63 21.09 0.48
N TYR A 340 -1.71 20.73 -0.42
CA TYR A 340 -0.57 21.59 -0.68
C TYR A 340 -0.96 22.81 -1.53
N ARG A 341 -0.46 23.97 -1.14
CA ARG A 341 -0.68 25.25 -1.82
C ARG A 341 0.58 26.09 -1.74
N THR A 342 0.94 26.77 -2.82
CA THR A 342 2.08 27.68 -2.87
C THR A 342 1.80 28.96 -2.07
N ASP A 343 0.58 29.49 -2.12
CA ASP A 343 0.07 30.60 -1.33
C ASP A 343 -1.29 30.24 -0.71
N PRO A 344 -1.33 29.95 0.60
CA PRO A 344 -2.58 29.57 1.29
C PRO A 344 -3.62 30.70 1.30
N GLY A 345 -3.20 31.98 1.33
CA GLY A 345 -4.11 33.14 1.40
C GLY A 345 -4.87 33.36 0.09
N ARG A 346 -4.12 33.49 -1.00
CA ARG A 346 -4.69 33.70 -2.35
C ARG A 346 -5.52 32.50 -2.83
N SER A 347 -5.04 31.29 -2.57
CA SER A 347 -5.73 30.07 -2.96
C SER A 347 -7.06 29.88 -2.22
N ARG A 348 -7.20 30.38 -0.97
CA ARG A 348 -8.46 30.40 -0.26
C ARG A 348 -9.47 31.37 -0.87
N ALA A 349 -9.03 32.57 -1.22
CA ALA A 349 -9.87 33.56 -1.86
C ALA A 349 -10.46 33.08 -3.19
N SER A 350 -9.69 32.27 -3.94
CA SER A 350 -10.11 31.69 -5.21
C SER A 350 -10.74 30.29 -5.08
N GLY A 351 -11.08 29.82 -3.86
CA GLY A 351 -11.83 28.57 -3.64
C GLY A 351 -11.06 27.27 -3.84
N GLY A 352 -9.71 27.30 -3.93
CA GLY A 352 -8.91 26.10 -4.10
C GLY A 352 -8.91 25.19 -2.87
N THR A 353 -9.10 23.89 -3.04
CA THR A 353 -9.05 22.88 -1.98
C THR A 353 -7.63 22.37 -1.70
N GLY A 354 -6.74 22.44 -2.70
CA GLY A 354 -5.42 21.81 -2.66
C GLY A 354 -5.46 20.29 -2.84
N LEU A 355 -6.58 19.76 -3.31
CA LEU A 355 -6.77 18.33 -3.60
C LEU A 355 -6.74 18.00 -5.08
N GLY A 356 -7.05 18.95 -5.97
CA GLY A 356 -7.22 18.70 -7.39
C GLY A 356 -6.02 18.01 -8.05
N LEU A 357 -4.78 18.49 -7.84
CA LEU A 357 -3.58 17.85 -8.41
C LEU A 357 -3.24 16.52 -7.74
N ALA A 358 -3.61 16.32 -6.48
CA ALA A 358 -3.48 15.01 -5.83
C ALA A 358 -4.46 13.98 -6.46
N ILE A 359 -5.70 14.41 -6.73
CA ILE A 359 -6.70 13.58 -7.45
C ILE A 359 -6.19 13.25 -8.86
N VAL A 360 -5.70 14.25 -9.62
CA VAL A 360 -5.10 14.03 -10.94
C VAL A 360 -4.01 12.97 -10.89
N LYS A 361 -3.07 13.08 -9.94
CA LYS A 361 -1.99 12.10 -9.77
C LYS A 361 -2.52 10.69 -9.55
N HIS A 362 -3.48 10.50 -8.63
CA HIS A 362 -4.03 9.18 -8.33
C HIS A 362 -4.81 8.59 -9.52
N ILE A 363 -5.57 9.41 -10.27
CA ILE A 363 -6.23 8.98 -11.50
C ILE A 363 -5.19 8.52 -12.52
N VAL A 364 -4.13 9.30 -12.74
CA VAL A 364 -3.05 8.95 -13.69
C VAL A 364 -2.36 7.65 -13.26
N GLU A 365 -2.04 7.48 -11.98
CA GLU A 365 -1.44 6.25 -11.45
C GLU A 365 -2.35 5.03 -11.66
N ARG A 366 -3.66 5.15 -11.44
CA ARG A 366 -4.64 4.07 -11.67
C ARG A 366 -4.71 3.67 -13.14
N HIS A 367 -4.57 4.63 -14.05
CA HIS A 367 -4.52 4.42 -15.51
C HIS A 367 -3.12 4.04 -16.02
N ARG A 368 -2.16 3.71 -15.11
CA ARG A 368 -0.75 3.40 -15.44
C ARG A 368 -0.05 4.47 -16.27
N GLY A 369 -0.52 5.70 -16.14
CA GLY A 369 0.03 6.85 -16.83
C GLY A 369 1.18 7.50 -16.08
N ARG A 370 1.64 8.62 -16.63
CA ARG A 370 2.66 9.51 -16.05
C ARG A 370 2.16 10.93 -16.04
N LEU A 371 2.50 11.65 -14.97
CA LEU A 371 2.18 13.06 -14.79
C LEU A 371 3.48 13.85 -14.68
N ASP A 372 3.67 14.82 -15.58
CA ASP A 372 4.79 15.75 -15.56
C ASP A 372 4.25 17.18 -15.41
N ILE A 373 4.91 18.00 -14.58
CA ILE A 373 4.55 19.39 -14.34
C ILE A 373 5.79 20.22 -14.53
N GLU A 374 5.76 21.11 -15.50
CA GLU A 374 6.81 22.07 -15.80
C GLU A 374 6.27 23.47 -15.60
N SER A 375 7.00 24.32 -14.90
CA SER A 375 6.61 25.70 -14.67
C SER A 375 7.82 26.60 -14.53
N VAL A 376 7.73 27.79 -15.11
CA VAL A 376 8.71 28.85 -14.99
C VAL A 376 7.99 30.10 -14.47
N ARG A 377 8.52 30.67 -13.40
CA ARG A 377 7.95 31.88 -12.79
C ARG A 377 7.92 33.03 -13.78
N GLY A 378 6.73 33.60 -14.01
CA GLY A 378 6.47 34.66 -14.98
C GLY A 378 6.11 34.18 -16.39
N GLU A 379 6.22 32.87 -16.69
CA GLU A 379 5.91 32.33 -18.02
C GLU A 379 4.63 31.45 -18.04
N GLY A 380 4.29 30.82 -16.92
CA GLY A 380 3.13 29.96 -16.77
C GLY A 380 3.49 28.51 -16.37
N THR A 381 2.49 27.61 -16.51
CA THR A 381 2.61 26.21 -16.13
C THR A 381 2.15 25.32 -17.27
N THR A 382 2.84 24.22 -17.49
CA THR A 382 2.48 23.16 -18.43
C THR A 382 2.34 21.87 -17.65
N VAL A 383 1.17 21.24 -17.73
CA VAL A 383 0.90 19.92 -17.13
C VAL A 383 0.69 18.93 -18.26
N THR A 384 1.50 17.87 -18.26
CA THR A 384 1.45 16.80 -19.26
C THR A 384 1.07 15.49 -18.60
N VAL A 385 0.00 14.88 -19.10
CA VAL A 385 -0.47 13.54 -18.68
C VAL A 385 -0.29 12.59 -19.85
N ARG A 386 0.38 11.45 -19.61
CA ARG A 386 0.55 10.37 -20.59
C ARG A 386 -0.14 9.14 -20.08
N ILE A 387 -1.04 8.56 -20.90
CA ILE A 387 -1.77 7.33 -20.56
C ILE A 387 -1.51 6.32 -21.69
N PRO A 388 -1.29 5.03 -21.38
CA PRO A 388 -1.15 3.99 -22.39
C PRO A 388 -2.35 3.98 -23.33
N SER A 389 -2.12 4.11 -24.64
CA SER A 389 -3.16 4.04 -25.66
C SER A 389 -3.31 2.62 -26.17
N LYS A 390 -4.53 2.24 -26.54
CA LYS A 390 -4.74 1.06 -27.37
C LYS A 390 -4.49 1.47 -28.84
N ALA A 391 -3.77 0.63 -29.59
CA ALA A 391 -3.64 0.84 -31.01
C ALA A 391 -5.05 0.89 -31.62
N VAL A 392 -5.38 1.95 -32.32
CA VAL A 392 -6.55 1.95 -33.19
C VAL A 392 -6.23 0.91 -34.26
N GLY A 393 -6.72 -0.31 -34.06
CA GLY A 393 -6.50 -1.40 -35.02
C GLY A 393 -7.09 -1.05 -36.36
N ASP A 394 -6.50 -1.55 -37.44
CA ASP A 394 -6.90 -1.44 -38.84
C ASP A 394 -8.36 -1.92 -39.16
N ASP A 395 -9.22 -2.09 -38.14
CA ASP A 395 -10.60 -2.57 -38.27
C ASP A 395 -11.60 -1.51 -38.81
N VAL A 396 -11.20 -0.24 -38.88
CA VAL A 396 -12.05 0.81 -39.49
C VAL A 396 -12.09 0.69 -41.03
N ALA A 397 -11.18 -0.04 -41.65
CA ALA A 397 -11.17 -0.27 -43.10
C ALA A 397 -12.13 -1.38 -43.58
N LYS A 398 -12.88 -2.04 -42.69
CA LYS A 398 -13.82 -3.13 -43.05
C LYS A 398 -15.30 -2.76 -42.96
N LEU A 399 -15.63 -1.50 -42.68
CA LEU A 399 -17.01 -1.01 -42.57
C LEU A 399 -17.30 0.17 -43.53
N SER A 400 -16.52 0.31 -44.59
CA SER A 400 -16.84 1.20 -45.72
C SER A 400 -17.26 0.40 -46.96
#